data_9a0c96c86872fb3c8d7cfa0a5f1dec3b
#
_entry.id   9a0c96c86872fb3c8d7cfa0a5f1dec3b
#
_cell.length_a   1.000
_cell.length_b   1.000
_cell.length_c   1.000
_cell.angle_alpha   90.00
_cell.angle_beta   90.00
_cell.angle_gamma   90.00
#
_symmetry.space_group_name_H-M   'P 1'
#
loop_
_entity.id
_entity.type
_entity.pdbx_description
1 polymer ?
#
loop_
_entity_poly.entity_id
_entity_poly.type
_entity_poly.pdbx_seq_one_letter_code
_entity_poly.pdbx_strand_id
1 'polypeptide(L)'
;MLKDWRCTRRQLGLLLGASLAAPAVRAERRSLLVYTAVEPEWLPVYKSAFEAEPPDIAIEYVRASASPIAARLVAERERPQADVVLGLSAIAMMGLKKAGILTHYRPKNAAALDPRMCDSDFHWFGINAWGGSICINTDLITRLGIPYPKSWMDLLNPQFRGRIVMPSPAASSTGYMFFLGWLQGFGEKKGWDYCERLNRNMLFYTSSGARPAAMTAQGEIAVGLSSAAFIKPFLRYNIPVATVEPIEGIAWDAEACGLPIGSPHPEDAKIFLDFCASEAVARIAARFSGIAALPAFSTPEGRNISSRFLPLDFGRAGEEKRAIVRRWQNLVRQ
;
A
#
# COMPACT_ATOMS: atom_id res chain seq x y z
N MET A 1 -16.71 -70.85 54.76
CA MET A 1 -17.50 -69.65 55.05
C MET A 1 -17.55 -68.79 53.77
N LEU A 2 -18.60 -68.98 52.98
CA LEU A 2 -18.82 -68.21 51.74
C LEU A 2 -19.68 -67.02 52.18
N LYS A 3 -19.16 -65.74 51.94
CA LYS A 3 -19.93 -64.52 52.14
C LYS A 3 -20.48 -64.09 50.79
N ASP A 4 -21.80 -64.07 50.69
CA ASP A 4 -22.61 -63.60 49.57
C ASP A 4 -22.30 -62.10 49.26
N TRP A 5 -21.87 -61.80 48.05
CA TRP A 5 -21.78 -60.45 47.51
C TRP A 5 -23.08 -60.23 46.70
N ARG A 6 -24.05 -59.55 47.28
CA ARG A 6 -25.23 -59.07 46.57
C ARG A 6 -24.98 -57.72 45.99
N CYS A 7 -24.78 -57.66 44.67
CA CYS A 7 -24.71 -56.43 43.94
C CYS A 7 -26.08 -55.76 43.87
N THR A 8 -26.24 -54.58 44.43
CA THR A 8 -27.54 -53.89 44.50
C THR A 8 -27.76 -53.11 43.16
N ARG A 9 -29.03 -53.08 42.72
CA ARG A 9 -29.52 -52.40 41.50
C ARG A 9 -29.09 -50.92 41.37
N ARG A 10 -28.59 -50.29 42.44
CA ARG A 10 -28.08 -48.92 42.44
C ARG A 10 -26.68 -48.79 41.87
N GLN A 11 -25.88 -49.83 41.80
CA GLN A 11 -24.54 -49.81 41.27
C GLN A 11 -24.47 -50.06 39.77
N LEU A 12 -25.55 -50.54 39.13
CA LEU A 12 -25.63 -50.72 37.68
C LEU A 12 -26.02 -49.42 36.94
N GLY A 13 -26.54 -48.43 37.66
CA GLY A 13 -26.96 -47.13 37.06
C GLY A 13 -25.84 -46.10 36.85
N LEU A 14 -24.64 -46.36 37.38
CA LEU A 14 -23.50 -45.39 37.30
C LEU A 14 -22.48 -45.69 36.20
N LEU A 15 -22.66 -46.76 35.45
CA LEU A 15 -21.73 -47.14 34.38
C LEU A 15 -22.25 -46.88 32.96
N LEU A 16 -23.45 -46.29 32.78
CA LEU A 16 -24.06 -45.97 31.48
C LEU A 16 -24.07 -44.48 31.17
N GLY A 17 -23.43 -43.65 31.98
CA GLY A 17 -23.36 -42.18 31.83
C GLY A 17 -22.02 -41.62 31.35
N ALA A 18 -21.08 -42.47 30.93
CA ALA A 18 -19.91 -41.98 30.19
C ALA A 18 -20.33 -41.70 28.72
N SER A 19 -21.10 -40.62 28.52
CA SER A 19 -21.27 -40.03 27.22
C SER A 19 -19.88 -39.83 26.63
N LEU A 20 -19.62 -40.52 25.53
CA LEU A 20 -18.52 -40.25 24.63
C LEU A 20 -18.62 -38.78 24.21
N ALA A 21 -18.06 -37.87 25.01
CA ALA A 21 -17.62 -36.58 24.51
C ALA A 21 -16.47 -36.91 23.55
N ALA A 22 -16.84 -37.26 22.30
CA ALA A 22 -15.89 -37.24 21.22
C ALA A 22 -15.21 -35.86 21.31
N PRO A 23 -13.87 -35.80 21.38
CA PRO A 23 -13.21 -34.51 21.25
C PRO A 23 -13.75 -33.94 19.96
N ALA A 24 -14.40 -32.78 20.03
CA ALA A 24 -14.72 -32.02 18.84
C ALA A 24 -13.38 -31.85 18.15
N VAL A 25 -13.16 -32.61 17.09
CA VAL A 25 -12.01 -32.36 16.18
C VAL A 25 -12.26 -30.98 15.70
N ARG A 26 -11.58 -30.01 16.33
CA ARG A 26 -11.58 -28.65 15.88
C ARG A 26 -10.95 -28.73 14.51
N ALA A 27 -11.80 -28.64 13.46
CA ALA A 27 -11.32 -28.63 12.10
C ALA A 27 -10.17 -27.61 12.08
N GLU A 28 -9.00 -28.06 11.62
CA GLU A 28 -7.84 -27.19 11.53
C GLU A 28 -8.27 -25.98 10.71
N ARG A 29 -8.22 -24.80 11.35
CA ARG A 29 -8.71 -23.57 10.73
C ARG A 29 -7.86 -23.31 9.50
N ARG A 30 -8.47 -23.27 8.31
CA ARG A 30 -7.75 -22.94 7.08
C ARG A 30 -7.06 -21.59 7.26
N SER A 31 -5.84 -21.45 6.78
CA SER A 31 -5.10 -20.19 6.87
C SER A 31 -4.52 -19.79 5.52
N LEU A 32 -4.48 -18.50 5.26
CA LEU A 32 -3.84 -17.90 4.10
C LEU A 32 -2.59 -17.16 4.53
N LEU A 33 -1.48 -17.41 3.86
CA LEU A 33 -0.24 -16.67 4.02
C LEU A 33 -0.23 -15.48 3.05
N VAL A 34 -0.41 -14.26 3.59
CA VAL A 34 -0.51 -13.03 2.82
C VAL A 34 0.81 -12.25 2.93
N TYR A 35 1.50 -12.09 1.80
CA TYR A 35 2.68 -11.22 1.72
C TYR A 35 2.24 -9.79 1.49
N THR A 36 2.68 -8.86 2.37
CA THR A 36 2.11 -7.53 2.39
C THR A 36 3.13 -6.42 2.65
N ALA A 37 2.86 -5.24 2.06
CA ALA A 37 3.55 -3.99 2.35
C ALA A 37 2.63 -2.96 3.02
N VAL A 38 1.39 -3.32 3.33
CA VAL A 38 0.42 -2.48 4.05
C VAL A 38 0.99 -2.03 5.40
N GLU A 39 0.66 -0.83 5.83
CA GLU A 39 1.11 -0.29 7.11
C GLU A 39 0.62 -1.16 8.29
N PRO A 40 1.49 -1.39 9.31
CA PRO A 40 1.20 -2.35 10.38
C PRO A 40 -0.11 -2.09 11.13
N GLU A 41 -0.46 -0.83 11.33
CA GLU A 41 -1.67 -0.41 12.04
C GLU A 41 -2.97 -0.70 11.28
N TRP A 42 -2.91 -0.95 9.97
CA TRP A 42 -4.10 -1.26 9.15
C TRP A 42 -4.36 -2.77 9.06
N LEU A 43 -3.31 -3.60 9.19
CA LEU A 43 -3.41 -5.05 9.04
C LEU A 43 -4.42 -5.70 9.99
N PRO A 44 -4.49 -5.34 11.30
CA PRO A 44 -5.50 -5.90 12.20
C PRO A 44 -6.93 -5.59 11.77
N VAL A 45 -7.16 -4.42 11.13
CA VAL A 45 -8.49 -4.00 10.68
C VAL A 45 -8.94 -4.85 9.49
N TYR A 46 -8.06 -5.06 8.49
CA TYR A 46 -8.33 -5.97 7.37
C TYR A 46 -8.54 -7.41 7.83
N LYS A 47 -7.68 -7.90 8.73
CA LYS A 47 -7.78 -9.25 9.30
C LYS A 47 -9.12 -9.46 9.99
N SER A 48 -9.48 -8.57 10.92
CA SER A 48 -10.74 -8.69 11.68
C SER A 48 -11.96 -8.61 10.77
N ALA A 49 -11.95 -7.77 9.75
CA ALA A 49 -13.04 -7.64 8.80
C ALA A 49 -13.21 -8.90 7.95
N PHE A 50 -12.13 -9.52 7.50
CA PHE A 50 -12.19 -10.75 6.71
C PHE A 50 -12.58 -11.96 7.57
N GLU A 51 -11.97 -12.13 8.74
CA GLU A 51 -12.20 -13.28 9.62
C GLU A 51 -13.58 -13.27 10.30
N ALA A 52 -14.32 -12.15 10.21
CA ALA A 52 -15.72 -12.06 10.63
C ALA A 52 -16.69 -12.63 9.59
N GLU A 53 -16.26 -12.79 8.34
CA GLU A 53 -17.07 -13.32 7.24
C GLU A 53 -16.82 -14.82 7.06
N PRO A 54 -17.86 -15.62 6.72
CA PRO A 54 -17.64 -17.01 6.29
C PRO A 54 -17.01 -17.03 4.87
N PRO A 55 -16.15 -18.02 4.56
CA PRO A 55 -15.79 -19.18 5.38
C PRO A 55 -14.73 -18.87 6.44
N ASP A 56 -14.63 -19.75 7.44
CA ASP A 56 -13.67 -19.62 8.55
C ASP A 56 -12.22 -19.83 8.07
N ILE A 57 -11.63 -18.77 7.53
CA ILE A 57 -10.25 -18.72 7.02
C ILE A 57 -9.47 -17.69 7.85
N ALA A 58 -8.37 -18.12 8.46
CA ALA A 58 -7.45 -17.22 9.16
C ALA A 58 -6.48 -16.56 8.20
N ILE A 59 -5.97 -15.38 8.56
CA ILE A 59 -4.90 -14.72 7.81
C ILE A 59 -3.63 -14.68 8.64
N GLU A 60 -2.53 -15.05 8.00
CA GLU A 60 -1.18 -14.84 8.50
C GLU A 60 -0.45 -13.86 7.59
N TYR A 61 0.22 -12.86 8.18
CA TYR A 61 0.93 -11.84 7.42
C TYR A 61 2.44 -12.03 7.47
N VAL A 62 3.07 -12.00 6.31
CA VAL A 62 4.50 -11.72 6.18
C VAL A 62 4.64 -10.29 5.67
N ARG A 63 5.00 -9.38 6.58
CA ARG A 63 5.09 -7.94 6.29
C ARG A 63 6.53 -7.49 6.10
N ALA A 64 6.80 -6.80 4.98
CA ALA A 64 8.01 -6.02 4.76
C ALA A 64 7.70 -4.84 3.82
N SER A 65 8.69 -4.00 3.50
CA SER A 65 8.53 -2.99 2.45
C SER A 65 8.32 -3.65 1.08
N ALA A 66 7.73 -2.93 0.13
CA ALA A 66 7.32 -3.48 -1.17
C ALA A 66 8.48 -4.15 -1.95
N SER A 67 9.70 -3.57 -1.94
CA SER A 67 10.83 -4.14 -2.67
C SER A 67 11.32 -5.48 -2.10
N PRO A 68 11.51 -5.67 -0.78
CA PRO A 68 11.78 -6.97 -0.19
C PRO A 68 10.70 -8.01 -0.46
N ILE A 69 9.41 -7.65 -0.37
CA ILE A 69 8.31 -8.57 -0.68
C ILE A 69 8.38 -9.01 -2.14
N ALA A 70 8.53 -8.08 -3.08
CA ALA A 70 8.65 -8.39 -4.50
C ALA A 70 9.86 -9.28 -4.80
N ALA A 71 11.02 -8.99 -4.19
CA ALA A 71 12.22 -9.82 -4.35
C ALA A 71 12.03 -11.23 -3.81
N ARG A 72 11.35 -11.38 -2.67
CA ARG A 72 11.03 -12.67 -2.06
C ARG A 72 10.10 -13.50 -2.95
N LEU A 73 9.04 -12.92 -3.49
CA LEU A 73 8.13 -13.60 -4.43
C LEU A 73 8.88 -14.12 -5.66
N VAL A 74 9.82 -13.34 -6.20
CA VAL A 74 10.65 -13.76 -7.33
C VAL A 74 11.61 -14.88 -6.93
N ALA A 75 12.19 -14.85 -5.75
CA ALA A 75 13.09 -15.90 -5.26
C ALA A 75 12.36 -17.23 -4.99
N GLU A 76 11.11 -17.16 -4.56
CA GLU A 76 10.26 -18.32 -4.26
C GLU A 76 9.48 -18.85 -5.49
N ARG A 77 9.71 -18.32 -6.71
CA ARG A 77 8.94 -18.64 -7.92
C ARG A 77 8.80 -20.13 -8.23
N GLU A 78 9.83 -20.93 -7.95
CA GLU A 78 9.83 -22.38 -8.19
C GLU A 78 9.09 -23.16 -7.09
N ARG A 79 8.94 -22.56 -5.92
CA ARG A 79 8.20 -23.11 -4.78
C ARG A 79 7.48 -22.00 -4.02
N PRO A 80 6.40 -21.46 -4.57
CA PRO A 80 5.64 -20.37 -3.97
C PRO A 80 5.15 -20.70 -2.56
N GLN A 81 5.26 -19.73 -1.68
CA GLN A 81 4.79 -19.85 -0.29
C GLN A 81 3.57 -18.93 -0.05
N ALA A 82 3.54 -17.79 -0.71
CA ALA A 82 2.46 -16.82 -0.52
C ALA A 82 1.18 -17.27 -1.22
N ASP A 83 0.06 -17.18 -0.51
CA ASP A 83 -1.26 -17.36 -1.10
C ASP A 83 -1.74 -16.11 -1.82
N VAL A 84 -1.48 -14.94 -1.23
CA VAL A 84 -1.89 -13.64 -1.77
C VAL A 84 -0.79 -12.61 -1.58
N VAL A 85 -0.71 -11.67 -2.51
CA VAL A 85 0.04 -10.41 -2.37
C VAL A 85 -0.95 -9.31 -2.08
N LEU A 86 -0.70 -8.49 -1.03
CA LEU A 86 -1.56 -7.40 -0.61
C LEU A 86 -0.76 -6.12 -0.36
N GLY A 87 -1.25 -4.99 -0.88
CA GLY A 87 -0.72 -3.66 -0.54
C GLY A 87 0.66 -3.35 -1.13
N LEU A 88 1.03 -4.01 -2.22
CA LEU A 88 2.16 -3.55 -3.02
C LEU A 88 1.69 -2.42 -3.97
N SER A 89 2.62 -1.53 -4.33
CA SER A 89 2.31 -0.50 -5.32
C SER A 89 1.97 -1.13 -6.68
N ALA A 90 1.02 -0.53 -7.43
CA ALA A 90 0.66 -0.98 -8.78
C ALA A 90 1.89 -1.10 -9.68
N ILE A 91 2.86 -0.18 -9.54
CA ILE A 91 4.14 -0.23 -10.25
C ILE A 91 4.94 -1.50 -9.92
N ALA A 92 4.97 -1.91 -8.65
CA ALA A 92 5.64 -3.14 -8.24
C ALA A 92 4.89 -4.38 -8.77
N MET A 93 3.56 -4.35 -8.75
CA MET A 93 2.72 -5.43 -9.31
C MET A 93 2.93 -5.60 -10.81
N MET A 94 3.10 -4.50 -11.57
CA MET A 94 3.48 -4.59 -13.00
C MET A 94 4.82 -5.30 -13.20
N GLY A 95 5.80 -5.04 -12.32
CA GLY A 95 7.08 -5.76 -12.32
C GLY A 95 6.92 -7.26 -12.07
N LEU A 96 6.07 -7.64 -11.12
CA LEU A 96 5.75 -9.03 -10.80
C LEU A 96 4.98 -9.72 -11.93
N LYS A 97 4.01 -9.04 -12.56
CA LYS A 97 3.31 -9.52 -13.77
C LYS A 97 4.32 -9.85 -14.88
N LYS A 98 5.21 -8.91 -15.19
CA LYS A 98 6.26 -9.10 -16.22
C LYS A 98 7.21 -10.24 -15.90
N ALA A 99 7.52 -10.46 -14.63
CA ALA A 99 8.36 -11.58 -14.17
C ALA A 99 7.61 -12.93 -14.18
N GLY A 100 6.34 -12.99 -14.54
CA GLY A 100 5.54 -14.21 -14.53
C GLY A 100 5.27 -14.75 -13.12
N ILE A 101 5.13 -13.86 -12.13
CA ILE A 101 4.86 -14.23 -10.74
C ILE A 101 3.38 -14.20 -10.42
N LEU A 102 2.59 -13.39 -11.12
CA LEU A 102 1.16 -13.23 -10.88
C LEU A 102 0.33 -13.96 -11.95
N THR A 103 -0.79 -14.52 -11.52
CA THR A 103 -1.80 -15.10 -12.41
C THR A 103 -3.04 -14.21 -12.49
N HIS A 104 -3.80 -14.38 -13.55
CA HIS A 104 -5.07 -13.68 -13.75
C HIS A 104 -6.09 -14.11 -12.70
N TYR A 105 -6.74 -13.14 -12.08
CA TYR A 105 -7.95 -13.34 -11.30
C TYR A 105 -8.83 -12.09 -11.32
N ARG A 106 -10.02 -12.19 -11.90
CA ARG A 106 -11.03 -11.13 -11.94
C ARG A 106 -11.95 -11.27 -10.72
N PRO A 107 -11.92 -10.35 -9.75
CA PRO A 107 -12.79 -10.45 -8.57
C PRO A 107 -14.26 -10.23 -8.95
N LYS A 108 -15.18 -10.75 -8.14
CA LYS A 108 -16.64 -10.69 -8.40
C LYS A 108 -17.14 -9.26 -8.61
N ASN A 109 -16.60 -8.30 -7.86
CA ASN A 109 -16.99 -6.89 -7.92
C ASN A 109 -16.12 -6.05 -8.86
N ALA A 110 -15.40 -6.67 -9.79
CA ALA A 110 -14.46 -6.00 -10.69
C ALA A 110 -15.07 -4.84 -11.51
N ALA A 111 -16.35 -4.93 -11.85
CA ALA A 111 -17.02 -3.89 -12.65
C ALA A 111 -17.23 -2.57 -11.89
N ALA A 112 -17.18 -2.59 -10.56
CA ALA A 112 -17.34 -1.41 -9.71
C ALA A 112 -16.00 -0.77 -9.32
N LEU A 113 -14.87 -1.43 -9.58
CA LEU A 113 -13.54 -0.90 -9.30
C LEU A 113 -13.21 0.25 -10.27
N ASP A 114 -12.44 1.22 -9.79
CA ASP A 114 -11.86 2.27 -10.65
C ASP A 114 -10.91 1.61 -11.68
N PRO A 115 -11.21 1.70 -12.99
CA PRO A 115 -10.41 1.05 -14.02
C PRO A 115 -8.96 1.54 -14.06
N ARG A 116 -8.67 2.74 -13.55
CA ARG A 116 -7.30 3.25 -13.44
C ARG A 116 -6.46 2.49 -12.41
N MET A 117 -7.12 1.81 -11.46
CA MET A 117 -6.50 1.02 -10.40
C MET A 117 -6.51 -0.48 -10.72
N CYS A 118 -6.74 -0.87 -11.97
CA CYS A 118 -6.78 -2.28 -12.37
C CYS A 118 -5.83 -2.54 -13.53
N ASP A 119 -5.17 -3.69 -13.49
CA ASP A 119 -4.51 -4.24 -14.68
C ASP A 119 -5.55 -4.66 -15.72
N SER A 120 -5.27 -4.42 -16.99
CA SER A 120 -6.19 -4.77 -18.11
C SER A 120 -6.63 -6.23 -18.10
N ASP A 121 -5.71 -7.11 -17.65
CA ASP A 121 -5.92 -8.56 -17.61
C ASP A 121 -6.13 -9.08 -16.20
N PHE A 122 -6.33 -8.19 -15.21
CA PHE A 122 -6.56 -8.56 -13.81
C PHE A 122 -5.48 -9.48 -13.20
N HIS A 123 -4.20 -9.28 -13.51
CA HIS A 123 -3.12 -9.87 -12.72
C HIS A 123 -2.97 -9.19 -11.36
N TRP A 124 -3.47 -7.97 -11.26
CA TRP A 124 -3.60 -7.22 -10.02
C TRP A 124 -4.76 -6.21 -10.10
N PHE A 125 -5.25 -5.79 -8.95
CA PHE A 125 -6.17 -4.67 -8.82
C PHE A 125 -5.91 -3.92 -7.51
N GLY A 126 -6.21 -2.61 -7.49
CA GLY A 126 -6.03 -1.75 -6.32
C GLY A 126 -7.11 -1.96 -5.28
N ILE A 127 -6.77 -1.69 -4.03
CA ILE A 127 -7.71 -1.57 -2.90
C ILE A 127 -7.91 -0.12 -2.52
N ASN A 128 -6.89 0.70 -2.65
CA ASN A 128 -6.91 2.15 -2.48
C ASN A 128 -5.88 2.83 -3.38
N ALA A 129 -5.89 4.16 -3.40
CA ALA A 129 -4.84 4.94 -4.02
C ALA A 129 -4.34 6.04 -3.08
N TRP A 130 -3.15 6.55 -3.37
CA TRP A 130 -2.53 7.65 -2.66
C TRP A 130 -1.76 8.54 -3.62
N GLY A 131 -1.77 9.84 -3.34
CA GLY A 131 -1.13 10.87 -4.18
C GLY A 131 0.08 11.49 -3.50
N GLY A 132 1.01 11.96 -4.32
CA GLY A 132 2.13 12.78 -3.90
C GLY A 132 1.70 14.20 -3.59
N SER A 133 2.28 14.78 -2.56
CA SER A 133 1.98 16.11 -2.08
C SER A 133 3.28 16.85 -1.71
N ILE A 134 3.22 18.17 -1.76
CA ILE A 134 4.23 19.04 -1.16
C ILE A 134 3.81 19.27 0.30
N CYS A 135 4.55 18.68 1.24
CA CYS A 135 4.37 18.91 2.67
C CYS A 135 5.20 20.12 3.06
N ILE A 136 4.63 21.06 3.79
CA ILE A 136 5.33 22.27 4.22
C ILE A 136 5.20 22.49 5.72
N ASN A 137 6.24 23.02 6.34
CA ASN A 137 6.16 23.61 7.67
C ASN A 137 5.83 25.10 7.54
N THR A 138 4.63 25.49 7.95
CA THR A 138 4.11 26.84 7.75
C THR A 138 4.90 27.90 8.52
N ASP A 139 5.39 27.56 9.72
CA ASP A 139 6.19 28.47 10.53
C ASP A 139 7.57 28.71 9.92
N LEU A 140 8.21 27.62 9.40
CA LEU A 140 9.50 27.74 8.72
C LEU A 140 9.39 28.54 7.42
N ILE A 141 8.37 28.29 6.60
CA ILE A 141 8.11 29.06 5.37
C ILE A 141 7.96 30.55 5.70
N THR A 142 7.14 30.87 6.70
CA THR A 142 6.89 32.27 7.14
C THR A 142 8.18 32.91 7.67
N ARG A 143 8.88 32.24 8.60
CA ARG A 143 10.11 32.75 9.22
C ARG A 143 11.24 33.00 8.24
N LEU A 144 11.33 32.16 7.20
CA LEU A 144 12.34 32.25 6.16
C LEU A 144 11.96 33.23 5.04
N GLY A 145 10.73 33.78 5.05
CA GLY A 145 10.20 34.67 4.00
C GLY A 145 10.11 33.98 2.63
N ILE A 146 9.92 32.65 2.60
CA ILE A 146 9.83 31.90 1.35
C ILE A 146 8.39 31.90 0.86
N PRO A 147 8.14 32.08 -0.47
CA PRO A 147 6.81 31.99 -1.01
C PRO A 147 6.16 30.63 -0.74
N TYR A 148 4.86 30.64 -0.42
CA TYR A 148 4.07 29.43 -0.27
C TYR A 148 3.92 28.75 -1.64
N PRO A 149 4.46 27.52 -1.83
CA PRO A 149 4.42 26.86 -3.14
C PRO A 149 2.99 26.42 -3.47
N LYS A 150 2.57 26.55 -4.73
CA LYS A 150 1.28 26.09 -5.26
C LYS A 150 1.42 25.11 -6.41
N SER A 151 2.63 24.96 -6.90
CA SER A 151 2.97 24.18 -8.10
C SER A 151 4.29 23.43 -7.91
N TRP A 152 4.50 22.42 -8.73
CA TRP A 152 5.83 21.79 -8.82
C TRP A 152 6.87 22.81 -9.25
N MET A 153 6.52 23.71 -10.19
CA MET A 153 7.45 24.70 -10.73
C MET A 153 7.90 25.70 -9.68
N ASP A 154 7.07 26.03 -8.68
CA ASP A 154 7.46 26.93 -7.59
C ASP A 154 8.66 26.40 -6.78
N LEU A 155 8.80 25.09 -6.69
CA LEU A 155 9.92 24.45 -5.98
C LEU A 155 11.28 24.67 -6.67
N LEU A 156 11.28 25.17 -7.90
CA LEU A 156 12.52 25.55 -8.62
C LEU A 156 13.05 26.93 -8.20
N ASN A 157 12.30 27.71 -7.41
CA ASN A 157 12.76 28.99 -6.90
C ASN A 157 14.03 28.79 -6.04
N PRO A 158 15.11 29.57 -6.30
CA PRO A 158 16.35 29.47 -5.54
C PRO A 158 16.21 29.65 -4.02
N GLN A 159 15.15 30.30 -3.55
CA GLN A 159 14.85 30.41 -2.11
C GLN A 159 14.62 29.06 -1.43
N PHE A 160 14.29 28.00 -2.18
CA PHE A 160 14.19 26.65 -1.66
C PHE A 160 15.50 25.88 -1.60
N ARG A 161 16.63 26.47 -2.03
CA ARG A 161 17.92 25.77 -2.07
C ARG A 161 18.32 25.21 -0.72
N GLY A 162 18.57 23.87 -0.66
CA GLY A 162 18.92 23.16 0.55
C GLY A 162 17.77 23.05 1.58
N ARG A 163 16.51 23.19 1.14
CA ARG A 163 15.34 23.20 2.03
C ARG A 163 14.27 22.18 1.65
N ILE A 164 14.53 21.40 0.62
CA ILE A 164 13.63 20.35 0.15
C ILE A 164 14.23 18.99 0.45
N VAL A 165 13.45 18.08 0.98
CA VAL A 165 13.78 16.66 1.15
C VAL A 165 12.72 15.81 0.47
N MET A 166 13.13 14.78 -0.27
CA MET A 166 12.21 13.82 -0.88
C MET A 166 12.75 12.39 -0.76
N PRO A 167 11.89 11.38 -0.95
CA PRO A 167 12.35 10.00 -0.99
C PRO A 167 13.17 9.73 -2.26
N SER A 168 14.20 8.90 -2.14
CA SER A 168 14.98 8.40 -3.27
C SER A 168 14.13 7.52 -4.19
N PRO A 169 14.13 7.73 -5.51
CA PRO A 169 13.43 6.86 -6.44
C PRO A 169 14.03 5.44 -6.51
N ALA A 170 15.27 5.26 -6.04
CA ALA A 170 15.90 3.95 -5.97
C ALA A 170 15.43 3.12 -4.77
N ALA A 171 15.12 3.77 -3.64
CA ALA A 171 14.82 3.10 -2.38
C ALA A 171 13.32 3.13 -2.00
N SER A 172 12.55 4.06 -2.57
CA SER A 172 11.15 4.31 -2.20
C SER A 172 10.24 4.34 -3.43
N SER A 173 9.12 3.63 -3.36
CA SER A 173 8.04 3.72 -4.36
C SER A 173 7.48 5.15 -4.46
N THR A 174 7.34 5.85 -3.32
CA THR A 174 6.92 7.26 -3.29
C THR A 174 7.90 8.14 -4.06
N GLY A 175 9.21 7.95 -3.88
CA GLY A 175 10.22 8.69 -4.65
C GLY A 175 10.13 8.40 -6.15
N TYR A 176 9.96 7.13 -6.51
CA TYR A 176 9.81 6.74 -7.91
C TYR A 176 8.52 7.30 -8.54
N MET A 177 7.41 7.27 -7.82
CA MET A 177 6.13 7.84 -8.24
C MET A 177 6.25 9.32 -8.62
N PHE A 178 6.98 10.14 -7.85
CA PHE A 178 7.22 11.54 -8.20
C PHE A 178 7.92 11.69 -9.56
N PHE A 179 8.97 10.91 -9.79
CA PHE A 179 9.68 10.92 -11.08
C PHE A 179 8.75 10.55 -12.23
N LEU A 180 7.93 9.51 -12.05
CA LEU A 180 6.93 9.13 -13.07
C LEU A 180 5.95 10.26 -13.35
N GLY A 181 5.42 10.90 -12.31
CA GLY A 181 4.50 12.02 -12.46
C GLY A 181 5.12 13.16 -13.26
N TRP A 182 6.37 13.52 -12.99
CA TRP A 182 7.06 14.57 -13.74
C TRP A 182 7.42 14.14 -15.16
N LEU A 183 7.93 12.91 -15.36
CA LEU A 183 8.34 12.42 -16.67
C LEU A 183 7.14 12.18 -17.60
N GLN A 184 6.06 11.62 -17.11
CA GLN A 184 4.87 11.35 -17.91
C GLN A 184 3.96 12.58 -18.00
N GLY A 185 3.81 13.36 -16.92
CA GLY A 185 2.95 14.55 -16.88
C GLY A 185 3.51 15.74 -17.65
N PHE A 186 4.82 16.00 -17.56
CA PHE A 186 5.46 17.11 -18.31
C PHE A 186 6.02 16.67 -19.66
N GLY A 187 6.09 15.35 -19.91
CA GLY A 187 6.84 14.74 -21.01
C GLY A 187 8.32 14.57 -20.66
N GLU A 188 8.94 13.54 -21.21
CA GLU A 188 10.25 13.03 -20.78
C GLU A 188 11.35 14.12 -20.73
N LYS A 189 11.47 14.92 -21.79
CA LYS A 189 12.52 15.98 -21.86
C LYS A 189 12.31 17.03 -20.78
N LYS A 190 11.11 17.60 -20.68
CA LYS A 190 10.79 18.63 -19.68
C LYS A 190 10.81 18.08 -18.25
N GLY A 191 10.38 16.83 -18.09
CA GLY A 191 10.42 16.15 -16.78
C GLY A 191 11.83 15.97 -16.27
N TRP A 192 12.79 15.59 -17.12
CA TRP A 192 14.19 15.52 -16.74
C TRP A 192 14.81 16.88 -16.47
N ASP A 193 14.51 17.91 -17.30
CA ASP A 193 14.95 19.30 -17.01
C ASP A 193 14.43 19.76 -15.64
N TYR A 194 13.17 19.46 -15.33
CA TYR A 194 12.61 19.74 -14.02
C TYR A 194 13.37 19.01 -12.90
N CYS A 195 13.62 17.71 -13.04
CA CYS A 195 14.35 16.93 -12.05
C CYS A 195 15.78 17.47 -11.82
N GLU A 196 16.47 17.85 -12.86
CA GLU A 196 17.82 18.43 -12.80
C GLU A 196 17.83 19.78 -12.05
N ARG A 197 16.86 20.63 -12.34
CA ARG A 197 16.70 21.94 -11.67
C ARG A 197 16.27 21.78 -10.21
N LEU A 198 15.30 20.88 -9.94
CA LEU A 198 14.86 20.60 -8.58
C LEU A 198 16.00 20.03 -7.72
N ASN A 199 16.86 19.18 -8.28
CA ASN A 199 18.01 18.62 -7.56
C ASN A 199 18.92 19.69 -6.95
N ARG A 200 19.02 20.88 -7.55
CA ARG A 200 19.80 22.00 -7.01
C ARG A 200 19.22 22.58 -5.72
N ASN A 201 17.92 22.34 -5.47
CA ASN A 201 17.21 22.81 -4.28
C ASN A 201 17.07 21.71 -3.21
N MET A 202 17.43 20.46 -3.56
CA MET A 202 17.37 19.34 -2.62
C MET A 202 18.44 19.48 -1.53
N LEU A 203 18.07 19.19 -0.30
CA LEU A 203 18.99 19.03 0.82
C LEU A 203 19.60 17.61 0.78
N PHE A 204 18.75 16.59 0.70
CA PHE A 204 19.13 15.18 0.51
C PHE A 204 17.91 14.33 0.15
N TYR A 205 18.17 13.04 -0.12
CA TYR A 205 17.15 12.04 -0.43
C TYR A 205 17.06 10.98 0.68
N THR A 206 15.84 10.63 1.12
CA THR A 206 15.58 9.62 2.15
C THR A 206 15.33 8.24 1.54
N SER A 207 15.52 7.18 2.33
CA SER A 207 15.11 5.83 1.94
C SER A 207 13.62 5.52 2.17
N SER A 208 12.94 6.31 2.99
CA SER A 208 11.53 6.14 3.36
C SER A 208 10.64 7.21 2.73
N GLY A 209 9.48 6.79 2.19
CA GLY A 209 8.46 7.69 1.65
C GLY A 209 7.81 8.61 2.70
N ALA A 210 7.73 8.17 3.96
CA ALA A 210 7.13 8.91 5.06
C ALA A 210 8.11 9.89 5.75
N ARG A 211 9.42 9.65 5.66
CA ARG A 211 10.42 10.44 6.39
C ARG A 211 10.36 11.94 6.08
N PRO A 212 10.21 12.41 4.83
CA PRO A 212 10.11 13.84 4.54
C PRO A 212 8.93 14.51 5.23
N ALA A 213 7.76 13.84 5.29
CA ALA A 213 6.59 14.36 6.01
C ALA A 213 6.87 14.50 7.52
N ALA A 214 7.49 13.49 8.14
CA ALA A 214 7.87 13.53 9.55
C ALA A 214 8.87 14.67 9.85
N MET A 215 9.91 14.84 9.04
CA MET A 215 10.88 15.92 9.18
C MET A 215 10.24 17.30 9.04
N THR A 216 9.30 17.45 8.11
CA THR A 216 8.52 18.68 7.97
C THR A 216 7.71 18.97 9.22
N ALA A 217 7.04 17.94 9.78
CA ALA A 217 6.25 18.07 11.01
C ALA A 217 7.12 18.41 12.23
N GLN A 218 8.33 17.88 12.29
CA GLN A 218 9.30 18.14 13.38
C GLN A 218 10.00 19.51 13.25
N GLY A 219 9.77 20.24 12.14
CA GLY A 219 10.41 21.52 11.87
C GLY A 219 11.89 21.42 11.50
N GLU A 220 12.36 20.23 11.09
CA GLU A 220 13.72 19.99 10.62
C GLU A 220 13.96 20.56 9.23
N ILE A 221 12.91 20.59 8.38
CA ILE A 221 12.93 21.08 7.01
C ILE A 221 11.69 21.91 6.69
N ALA A 222 11.83 22.83 5.73
CA ALA A 222 10.73 23.68 5.29
C ALA A 222 9.77 22.94 4.36
N VAL A 223 10.28 22.07 3.47
CA VAL A 223 9.53 21.37 2.44
C VAL A 223 9.92 19.89 2.38
N GLY A 224 8.93 19.02 2.50
CA GLY A 224 9.06 17.59 2.30
C GLY A 224 8.17 17.10 1.15
N LEU A 225 8.71 16.41 0.16
CA LEU A 225 7.89 15.72 -0.84
C LEU A 225 7.52 14.34 -0.30
N SER A 226 6.22 14.09 -0.13
CA SER A 226 5.71 12.85 0.48
C SER A 226 4.26 12.62 0.06
N SER A 227 3.61 11.59 0.58
CA SER A 227 2.16 11.46 0.46
C SER A 227 1.45 12.32 1.50
N ALA A 228 0.33 12.94 1.14
CA ALA A 228 -0.53 13.65 2.08
C ALA A 228 -0.99 12.76 3.24
N ALA A 229 -1.14 11.45 3.01
CA ALA A 229 -1.51 10.48 4.04
C ALA A 229 -0.52 10.44 5.21
N PHE A 230 0.77 10.66 4.96
CA PHE A 230 1.79 10.68 6.00
C PHE A 230 1.85 11.98 6.81
N ILE A 231 1.30 13.10 6.28
CA ILE A 231 1.22 14.36 7.03
C ILE A 231 -0.08 14.48 7.84
N LYS A 232 -1.18 13.85 7.38
CA LYS A 232 -2.51 13.92 8.04
C LYS A 232 -2.50 13.64 9.55
N PRO A 233 -1.76 12.65 10.09
CA PRO A 233 -1.70 12.43 11.54
C PRO A 233 -1.22 13.66 12.32
N PHE A 234 -0.28 14.42 11.79
CA PHE A 234 0.29 15.60 12.45
C PHE A 234 -0.66 16.79 12.49
N LEU A 235 -1.56 16.92 11.50
CA LEU A 235 -2.58 17.98 11.48
C LEU A 235 -3.52 17.93 12.70
N ARG A 236 -3.69 16.75 13.31
CA ARG A 236 -4.55 16.56 14.50
C ARG A 236 -3.93 17.10 15.79
N TYR A 237 -2.64 17.39 15.80
CA TYR A 237 -1.90 17.84 16.99
C TYR A 237 -1.51 19.31 16.94
N ASN A 238 -2.18 20.14 16.08
CA ASN A 238 -1.87 21.55 15.87
C ASN A 238 -0.40 21.83 15.52
N ILE A 239 0.26 20.86 14.89
CA ILE A 239 1.60 21.05 14.35
C ILE A 239 1.51 21.97 13.14
N PRO A 240 2.40 22.97 12.99
CA PRO A 240 2.34 23.97 11.92
C PRO A 240 2.76 23.38 10.57
N VAL A 241 1.97 22.46 10.04
CA VAL A 241 2.18 21.80 8.74
C VAL A 241 0.97 21.94 7.84
N ALA A 242 1.19 21.92 6.55
CA ALA A 242 0.15 21.85 5.55
C ALA A 242 0.58 20.96 4.36
N THR A 243 -0.41 20.53 3.59
CA THR A 243 -0.21 19.85 2.31
C THR A 243 -0.61 20.76 1.16
N VAL A 244 0.12 20.68 0.08
CA VAL A 244 -0.21 21.35 -1.17
C VAL A 244 -0.28 20.31 -2.28
N GLU A 245 -1.41 20.22 -2.91
CA GLU A 245 -1.62 19.45 -4.13
C GLU A 245 -1.30 20.36 -5.32
N PRO A 246 -0.21 20.10 -6.06
CA PRO A 246 0.26 20.98 -7.13
C PRO A 246 -0.74 21.16 -8.25
N ILE A 247 -0.80 22.37 -8.81
CA ILE A 247 -1.79 22.73 -9.83
C ILE A 247 -1.63 21.96 -11.14
N GLU A 248 -0.43 21.49 -11.46
CA GLU A 248 -0.13 20.72 -12.67
C GLU A 248 -0.67 19.29 -12.61
N GLY A 249 -1.09 18.82 -11.44
CA GLY A 249 -1.60 17.48 -11.21
C GLY A 249 -0.80 16.69 -10.20
N ILE A 250 -1.38 15.60 -9.76
CA ILE A 250 -0.89 14.78 -8.66
C ILE A 250 -0.34 13.47 -9.21
N ALA A 251 0.96 13.22 -9.00
CA ALA A 251 1.54 11.90 -9.18
C ALA A 251 0.93 10.94 -8.15
N TRP A 252 0.60 9.72 -8.55
CA TRP A 252 -0.12 8.79 -7.69
C TRP A 252 0.31 7.34 -7.93
N ASP A 253 -0.05 6.46 -7.00
CA ASP A 253 0.07 5.02 -7.13
C ASP A 253 -1.11 4.37 -6.40
N ALA A 254 -1.36 3.09 -6.65
CA ALA A 254 -2.36 2.31 -5.94
C ALA A 254 -1.71 1.27 -5.06
N GLU A 255 -2.29 1.01 -3.88
CA GLU A 255 -2.01 -0.23 -3.14
C GLU A 255 -2.84 -1.34 -3.78
N ALA A 256 -2.15 -2.34 -4.31
CA ALA A 256 -2.77 -3.38 -5.11
C ALA A 256 -2.60 -4.76 -4.48
N CYS A 257 -3.48 -5.67 -4.87
CA CYS A 257 -3.45 -7.08 -4.52
C CYS A 257 -3.47 -7.95 -5.78
N GLY A 258 -3.02 -9.20 -5.63
CA GLY A 258 -2.98 -10.15 -6.73
C GLY A 258 -2.71 -11.57 -6.25
N LEU A 259 -2.94 -12.52 -7.14
CA LEU A 259 -2.77 -13.95 -6.93
C LEU A 259 -1.41 -14.41 -7.47
N PRO A 260 -0.51 -14.93 -6.62
CA PRO A 260 0.73 -15.55 -7.10
C PRO A 260 0.44 -16.83 -7.91
N ILE A 261 1.23 -17.05 -8.97
CA ILE A 261 1.24 -18.35 -9.66
C ILE A 261 1.72 -19.40 -8.69
N GLY A 262 1.01 -20.54 -8.62
CA GLY A 262 1.37 -21.64 -7.71
C GLY A 262 1.05 -21.37 -6.25
N SER A 263 0.14 -20.42 -5.94
CA SER A 263 -0.42 -20.24 -4.60
C SER A 263 -0.81 -21.58 -3.99
N PRO A 264 -0.39 -21.91 -2.74
CA PRO A 264 -0.72 -23.17 -2.08
C PRO A 264 -2.23 -23.40 -1.89
N HIS A 265 -3.01 -22.32 -1.67
CA HIS A 265 -4.44 -22.39 -1.41
C HIS A 265 -5.23 -21.45 -2.37
N PRO A 266 -5.22 -21.70 -3.69
CA PRO A 266 -5.71 -20.73 -4.68
C PRO A 266 -7.21 -20.43 -4.55
N GLU A 267 -8.04 -21.37 -4.12
CA GLU A 267 -9.50 -21.13 -3.96
C GLU A 267 -9.79 -20.24 -2.74
N ASP A 268 -9.09 -20.44 -1.64
CA ASP A 268 -9.22 -19.57 -0.46
C ASP A 268 -8.62 -18.18 -0.75
N ALA A 269 -7.52 -18.11 -1.51
CA ALA A 269 -6.93 -16.87 -1.98
C ALA A 269 -7.90 -16.04 -2.84
N LYS A 270 -8.68 -16.68 -3.72
CA LYS A 270 -9.72 -16.00 -4.51
C LYS A 270 -10.83 -15.42 -3.63
N ILE A 271 -11.22 -16.13 -2.56
CA ILE A 271 -12.19 -15.60 -1.58
C ILE A 271 -11.64 -14.35 -0.92
N PHE A 272 -10.37 -14.36 -0.53
CA PHE A 272 -9.73 -13.18 0.03
C PHE A 272 -9.59 -12.02 -0.98
N LEU A 273 -9.32 -12.32 -2.24
CA LEU A 273 -9.26 -11.31 -3.30
C LEU A 273 -10.66 -10.73 -3.61
N ASP A 274 -11.72 -11.54 -3.56
CA ASP A 274 -13.10 -11.02 -3.64
C ASP A 274 -13.40 -10.06 -2.48
N PHE A 275 -12.97 -10.41 -1.25
CA PHE A 275 -13.04 -9.51 -0.10
C PHE A 275 -12.24 -8.23 -0.33
N CYS A 276 -11.04 -8.29 -0.92
CA CYS A 276 -10.25 -7.11 -1.25
C CYS A 276 -10.98 -6.15 -2.20
N ALA A 277 -11.87 -6.64 -3.06
CA ALA A 277 -12.72 -5.84 -3.96
C ALA A 277 -14.09 -5.49 -3.34
N SER A 278 -14.33 -5.73 -2.06
CA SER A 278 -15.61 -5.53 -1.39
C SER A 278 -15.80 -4.11 -0.87
N GLU A 279 -17.06 -3.78 -0.54
CA GLU A 279 -17.41 -2.55 0.17
C GLU A 279 -16.74 -2.45 1.56
N ALA A 280 -16.55 -3.57 2.25
CA ALA A 280 -15.89 -3.58 3.55
C ALA A 280 -14.47 -3.03 3.44
N VAL A 281 -13.68 -3.52 2.47
CA VAL A 281 -12.33 -3.00 2.20
C VAL A 281 -12.37 -1.56 1.70
N ALA A 282 -13.34 -1.20 0.86
CA ALA A 282 -13.48 0.18 0.38
C ALA A 282 -13.73 1.18 1.53
N ARG A 283 -14.55 0.80 2.53
CA ARG A 283 -14.79 1.62 3.73
C ARG A 283 -13.53 1.74 4.60
N ILE A 284 -12.76 0.66 4.75
CA ILE A 284 -11.47 0.68 5.44
C ILE A 284 -10.50 1.62 4.68
N ALA A 285 -10.38 1.47 3.37
CA ALA A 285 -9.54 2.30 2.52
C ALA A 285 -9.92 3.79 2.63
N ALA A 286 -11.21 4.13 2.57
CA ALA A 286 -11.69 5.49 2.74
C ALA A 286 -11.31 6.10 4.10
N ARG A 287 -11.32 5.29 5.16
CA ARG A 287 -10.93 5.74 6.51
C ARG A 287 -9.43 6.07 6.60
N PHE A 288 -8.57 5.31 5.95
CA PHE A 288 -7.12 5.44 6.05
C PHE A 288 -6.54 6.39 4.98
N SER A 289 -6.83 6.15 3.70
CA SER A 289 -6.28 6.95 2.59
C SER A 289 -7.23 8.05 2.09
N GLY A 290 -8.51 7.89 2.29
CA GLY A 290 -9.55 8.75 1.72
C GLY A 290 -9.97 8.34 0.30
N ILE A 291 -9.18 7.52 -0.40
CA ILE A 291 -9.40 7.12 -1.79
C ILE A 291 -9.52 5.61 -1.86
N ALA A 292 -10.73 5.12 -2.12
CA ALA A 292 -11.01 3.70 -2.28
C ALA A 292 -10.99 3.28 -3.75
N ALA A 293 -10.64 2.04 -4.03
CA ALA A 293 -10.74 1.48 -5.38
C ALA A 293 -12.20 1.35 -5.86
N LEU A 294 -13.17 1.31 -4.94
CA LEU A 294 -14.58 1.53 -5.24
C LEU A 294 -14.88 3.04 -5.08
N PRO A 295 -14.98 3.85 -6.15
CA PRO A 295 -15.01 5.31 -6.05
C PRO A 295 -16.18 5.86 -5.23
N ALA A 296 -17.31 5.14 -5.20
CA ALA A 296 -18.50 5.52 -4.41
C ALA A 296 -18.20 5.65 -2.90
N PHE A 297 -17.20 4.93 -2.40
CA PHE A 297 -16.80 4.91 -0.98
C PHE A 297 -15.70 5.92 -0.65
N SER A 298 -15.05 6.53 -1.63
CA SER A 298 -14.05 7.58 -1.39
C SER A 298 -14.66 8.77 -0.66
N THR A 299 -13.88 9.39 0.23
CA THR A 299 -14.30 10.63 0.90
C THR A 299 -14.46 11.77 -0.11
N PRO A 300 -15.23 12.84 0.18
CA PRO A 300 -15.30 14.01 -0.69
C PRO A 300 -13.93 14.59 -1.03
N GLU A 301 -13.04 14.70 -0.03
CA GLU A 301 -11.65 15.11 -0.21
C GLU A 301 -10.87 14.14 -1.10
N GLY A 302 -10.99 12.83 -0.85
CA GLY A 302 -10.33 11.80 -1.66
C GLY A 302 -10.78 11.81 -3.12
N ARG A 303 -12.08 12.05 -3.39
CA ARG A 303 -12.58 12.24 -4.76
C ARG A 303 -11.98 13.49 -5.43
N ASN A 304 -11.89 14.59 -4.71
CA ASN A 304 -11.26 15.81 -5.22
C ASN A 304 -9.78 15.57 -5.57
N ILE A 305 -9.03 14.90 -4.69
CA ILE A 305 -7.63 14.54 -4.93
C ILE A 305 -7.50 13.62 -6.15
N SER A 306 -8.29 12.53 -6.20
CA SER A 306 -8.19 11.55 -7.29
C SER A 306 -8.66 12.08 -8.65
N SER A 307 -9.50 13.13 -8.69
CA SER A 307 -9.86 13.81 -9.93
C SER A 307 -8.69 14.58 -10.57
N ARG A 308 -7.65 14.86 -9.79
CA ARG A 308 -6.44 15.57 -10.21
C ARG A 308 -5.24 14.65 -10.46
N PHE A 309 -5.46 13.33 -10.40
CA PHE A 309 -4.43 12.36 -10.71
C PHE A 309 -3.97 12.48 -12.16
N LEU A 310 -2.67 12.54 -12.33
CA LEU A 310 -2.05 12.50 -13.65
C LEU A 310 -2.36 11.16 -14.34
N PRO A 311 -2.56 11.15 -15.66
CA PRO A 311 -2.71 9.90 -16.41
C PRO A 311 -1.36 9.18 -16.44
N LEU A 312 -1.15 8.20 -15.55
CA LEU A 312 0.10 7.43 -15.48
C LEU A 312 -0.08 6.05 -16.12
N ASP A 313 0.89 5.68 -16.94
CA ASP A 313 1.05 4.34 -17.48
C ASP A 313 1.93 3.51 -16.55
N PHE A 314 1.29 2.68 -15.70
CA PHE A 314 2.00 1.79 -14.77
C PHE A 314 2.77 0.67 -15.47
N GLY A 315 2.34 0.25 -16.68
CA GLY A 315 3.05 -0.73 -17.49
C GLY A 315 4.42 -0.22 -17.90
N ARG A 316 4.44 0.95 -18.55
CA ARG A 316 5.65 1.67 -18.93
C ARG A 316 6.52 2.00 -17.70
N ALA A 317 5.87 2.39 -16.59
CA ALA A 317 6.56 2.68 -15.33
C ALA A 317 7.39 1.50 -14.80
N GLY A 318 6.84 0.30 -14.84
CA GLY A 318 7.55 -0.91 -14.43
C GLY A 318 8.75 -1.22 -15.34
N GLU A 319 8.62 -0.99 -16.64
CA GLU A 319 9.67 -1.24 -17.64
C GLU A 319 10.85 -0.26 -17.52
N GLU A 320 10.55 1.01 -17.37
CA GLU A 320 11.54 2.08 -17.37
C GLU A 320 12.25 2.28 -16.03
N LYS A 321 11.78 1.64 -14.95
CA LYS A 321 12.28 1.86 -13.58
C LYS A 321 13.81 1.82 -13.48
N ARG A 322 14.45 0.80 -14.07
CA ARG A 322 15.90 0.64 -13.99
C ARG A 322 16.64 1.78 -14.71
N ALA A 323 16.13 2.22 -15.87
CA ALA A 323 16.72 3.30 -16.64
C ALA A 323 16.56 4.64 -15.92
N ILE A 324 15.37 4.94 -15.41
CA ILE A 324 15.06 6.16 -14.65
C ILE A 324 15.93 6.25 -13.39
N VAL A 325 15.99 5.17 -12.60
CA VAL A 325 16.80 5.13 -11.38
C VAL A 325 18.29 5.34 -11.69
N ARG A 326 18.82 4.71 -12.73
CA ARG A 326 20.21 4.85 -13.14
C ARG A 326 20.51 6.30 -13.57
N ARG A 327 19.63 6.94 -14.36
CA ARG A 327 19.78 8.33 -14.77
C ARG A 327 19.74 9.28 -13.58
N TRP A 328 18.82 9.06 -12.63
CA TRP A 328 18.78 9.82 -11.38
C TRP A 328 20.07 9.65 -10.55
N GLN A 329 20.60 8.43 -10.42
CA GLN A 329 21.86 8.20 -9.70
C GLN A 329 23.03 8.99 -10.30
N ASN A 330 23.08 9.13 -11.62
CA ASN A 330 24.09 9.95 -12.28
C ASN A 330 23.87 11.45 -12.01
N LEU A 331 22.60 11.88 -11.96
CA LEU A 331 22.23 13.26 -11.66
C LEU A 331 22.67 13.71 -10.26
N VAL A 332 22.46 12.88 -9.24
CA VAL A 332 22.77 13.24 -7.84
C VAL A 332 24.24 13.09 -7.45
N ARG A 333 25.07 12.52 -8.31
CA ARG A 333 26.53 12.43 -8.12
C ARG A 333 27.28 13.64 -8.64
N GLN A 334 26.64 14.48 -9.44
CA GLN A 334 27.16 15.74 -9.97
C GLN A 334 26.97 16.89 -8.99
#